data_dd169063fc2a01aa7a1dbad5768f06aa
#
_entry.id   dd169063fc2a01aa7a1dbad5768f06aa
#
_cell.length_a   1.000
_cell.length_b   1.000
_cell.length_c   1.000
_cell.angle_alpha   90.00
_cell.angle_beta   90.00
_cell.angle_gamma   90.00
#
_symmetry.space_group_name_H-M   'P 1'
#
loop_
_entity.id
_entity.type
_entity.pdbx_description
1 polymer ?
#
loop_
_entity_poly.entity_id
_entity_poly.type
_entity_poly.pdbx_seq_one_letter_code
_entity_poly.pdbx_strand_id
1 'polypeptide(L)'
;MAAQFFAKRMFRNFAYFGVKGVVWSDERCEGYRQEVKRIGGEFFSFESDKQEDEIRMEVSQWLQQLPKPVALFCCDDAHALFISETCKMTNIPIPEEIALLGVDNDELMCNISDPPISSIELEVERGGYSIGRLIHQQIKKEHEGTFNIVINPIRIELRQSTEKHNIKDPYILEVVKYIESHYGSDLTIESLLANIPLSRRNFEVKFKNALNTSVYQYSL
;
A
#
# COMPACT_ATOMS: atom_id res chain seq x y z
N MET A 1 -2.61 5.31 5.51
CA MET A 1 -3.17 4.77 4.23
C MET A 1 -2.67 3.34 3.97
N ALA A 2 -1.37 3.09 3.70
CA ALA A 2 -0.82 1.77 3.33
C ALA A 2 -1.21 0.62 4.29
N ALA A 3 -1.01 0.78 5.61
CA ALA A 3 -1.34 -0.27 6.58
C ALA A 3 -2.84 -0.63 6.59
N GLN A 4 -3.73 0.36 6.48
CA GLN A 4 -5.17 0.13 6.41
C GLN A 4 -5.57 -0.57 5.11
N PHE A 5 -4.96 -0.20 3.99
CA PHE A 5 -5.15 -0.84 2.70
C PHE A 5 -4.85 -2.35 2.76
N PHE A 6 -3.69 -2.72 3.30
CA PHE A 6 -3.33 -4.11 3.46
C PHE A 6 -4.13 -4.84 4.54
N ALA A 7 -4.50 -4.15 5.63
CA ALA A 7 -5.36 -4.74 6.66
C ALA A 7 -6.76 -5.09 6.12
N LYS A 8 -7.35 -4.25 5.26
CA LYS A 8 -8.60 -4.58 4.54
C LYS A 8 -8.45 -5.84 3.67
N ARG A 9 -7.26 -6.11 3.15
CA ARG A 9 -6.92 -7.32 2.39
C ARG A 9 -6.49 -8.51 3.26
N MET A 10 -6.67 -8.40 4.60
CA MET A 10 -6.43 -9.45 5.60
C MET A 10 -4.97 -9.86 5.78
N PHE A 11 -4.03 -8.99 5.44
CA PHE A 11 -2.63 -9.21 5.80
C PHE A 11 -2.43 -9.08 7.32
N ARG A 12 -1.49 -9.85 7.86
CA ARG A 12 -1.09 -9.82 9.27
C ARG A 12 0.38 -9.48 9.45
N ASN A 13 1.20 -9.82 8.45
CA ASN A 13 2.62 -9.50 8.40
C ASN A 13 2.80 -8.27 7.52
N PHE A 14 3.49 -7.27 8.05
CA PHE A 14 3.71 -5.97 7.40
C PHE A 14 5.19 -5.67 7.40
N ALA A 15 5.74 -5.38 6.25
CA ALA A 15 7.15 -5.04 6.11
C ALA A 15 7.32 -3.65 5.51
N TYR A 16 8.40 -2.98 5.88
CA TYR A 16 8.82 -1.70 5.32
C TYR A 16 10.23 -1.81 4.76
N PHE A 17 10.44 -1.25 3.58
CA PHE A 17 11.76 -1.09 2.99
C PHE A 17 12.04 0.39 2.70
N GLY A 18 13.17 0.92 3.19
CA GLY A 18 13.47 2.34 3.02
C GLY A 18 14.91 2.74 3.23
N VAL A 19 15.16 4.05 3.05
CA VAL A 19 16.47 4.67 3.20
C VAL A 19 16.61 5.23 4.60
N LYS A 20 17.67 4.82 5.30
CA LYS A 20 17.95 5.23 6.68
C LYS A 20 18.49 6.66 6.73
N GLY A 21 17.99 7.45 7.69
CA GLY A 21 18.47 8.81 7.92
C GLY A 21 17.95 9.85 6.92
N VAL A 22 17.00 9.46 6.08
CA VAL A 22 16.29 10.37 5.18
C VAL A 22 14.93 10.66 5.78
N VAL A 23 14.67 11.91 6.15
CA VAL A 23 13.52 12.35 6.94
C VAL A 23 12.19 11.81 6.42
N TRP A 24 11.91 11.95 5.12
CA TRP A 24 10.64 11.48 4.55
C TRP A 24 10.51 9.95 4.57
N SER A 25 11.61 9.19 4.46
CA SER A 25 11.59 7.73 4.58
C SER A 25 11.39 7.30 6.04
N ASP A 26 12.12 7.92 6.97
CA ASP A 26 12.00 7.64 8.40
C ASP A 26 10.58 7.95 8.91
N GLU A 27 9.97 9.07 8.49
CA GLU A 27 8.60 9.44 8.83
C GLU A 27 7.56 8.47 8.24
N ARG A 28 7.74 8.01 6.99
CA ARG A 28 6.89 6.99 6.36
C ARG A 28 6.98 5.66 7.11
N CYS A 29 8.20 5.25 7.48
CA CYS A 29 8.42 4.04 8.28
C CYS A 29 7.70 4.10 9.62
N GLU A 30 7.89 5.19 10.36
CA GLU A 30 7.30 5.35 11.69
C GLU A 30 5.77 5.43 11.63
N GLY A 31 5.22 6.20 10.69
CA GLY A 31 3.76 6.28 10.50
C GLY A 31 3.15 4.92 10.11
N TYR A 32 3.84 4.14 9.29
CA TYR A 32 3.41 2.78 8.91
C TYR A 32 3.47 1.84 10.13
N ARG A 33 4.57 1.85 10.88
CA ARG A 33 4.78 1.05 12.10
C ARG A 33 3.70 1.32 13.15
N GLN A 34 3.41 2.59 13.43
CA GLN A 34 2.39 2.98 14.41
C GLN A 34 1.01 2.45 14.03
N GLU A 35 0.65 2.58 12.76
CA GLU A 35 -0.64 2.09 12.28
C GLU A 35 -0.71 0.56 12.28
N VAL A 36 0.36 -0.15 11.87
CA VAL A 36 0.45 -1.61 11.97
C VAL A 36 0.26 -2.08 13.40
N LYS A 37 0.91 -1.43 14.38
CA LYS A 37 0.74 -1.71 15.80
C LYS A 37 -0.71 -1.49 16.25
N ARG A 38 -1.35 -0.39 15.80
CA ARG A 38 -2.75 -0.07 16.14
C ARG A 38 -3.73 -1.14 15.67
N ILE A 39 -3.50 -1.73 14.50
CA ILE A 39 -4.34 -2.79 13.94
C ILE A 39 -3.95 -4.21 14.41
N GLY A 40 -2.93 -4.34 15.27
CA GLY A 40 -2.48 -5.62 15.81
C GLY A 40 -1.74 -6.52 14.82
N GLY A 41 -1.06 -5.93 13.82
CA GLY A 41 -0.21 -6.62 12.87
C GLY A 41 1.22 -6.82 13.38
N GLU A 42 1.97 -7.74 12.76
CA GLU A 42 3.41 -7.91 12.98
C GLU A 42 4.19 -7.00 12.02
N PHE A 43 5.20 -6.29 12.53
CA PHE A 43 5.97 -5.32 11.77
C PHE A 43 7.43 -5.72 11.63
N PHE A 44 7.93 -5.64 10.39
CA PHE A 44 9.33 -5.89 10.03
C PHE A 44 9.85 -4.69 9.23
N SER A 45 11.13 -4.33 9.36
CA SER A 45 11.72 -3.29 8.51
C SER A 45 13.14 -3.64 8.10
N PHE A 46 13.50 -3.15 6.91
CA PHE A 46 14.88 -3.09 6.43
C PHE A 46 15.14 -1.67 5.95
N GLU A 47 16.08 -1.00 6.60
CA GLU A 47 16.44 0.37 6.31
C GLU A 47 17.96 0.47 6.18
N SER A 48 18.46 1.05 5.09
CA SER A 48 19.90 1.16 4.82
C SER A 48 20.24 2.54 4.26
N ASP A 49 21.42 3.02 4.54
CA ASP A 49 22.03 4.22 3.96
C ASP A 49 23.00 3.89 2.81
N LYS A 50 23.17 2.60 2.49
CA LYS A 50 24.03 2.10 1.42
C LYS A 50 23.29 2.07 0.08
N GLN A 51 24.06 1.99 -1.02
CA GLN A 51 23.50 1.84 -2.36
C GLN A 51 22.90 0.44 -2.55
N GLU A 52 21.90 0.34 -3.43
CA GLU A 52 21.15 -0.89 -3.71
C GLU A 52 22.03 -2.08 -4.10
N ASP A 53 23.06 -1.85 -4.92
CA ASP A 53 24.00 -2.91 -5.35
C ASP A 53 24.78 -3.50 -4.18
N GLU A 54 25.09 -2.69 -3.17
CA GLU A 54 25.81 -3.13 -1.97
C GLU A 54 24.95 -3.99 -1.03
N ILE A 55 23.65 -3.74 -1.00
CA ILE A 55 22.71 -4.39 -0.05
C ILE A 55 21.88 -5.50 -0.68
N ARG A 56 21.91 -5.71 -1.99
CA ARG A 56 21.03 -6.66 -2.70
C ARG A 56 21.06 -8.06 -2.09
N MET A 57 22.23 -8.54 -1.67
CA MET A 57 22.36 -9.86 -1.03
C MET A 57 21.69 -9.88 0.35
N GLU A 58 21.89 -8.84 1.16
CA GLU A 58 21.29 -8.72 2.50
C GLU A 58 19.76 -8.61 2.39
N VAL A 59 19.27 -7.81 1.43
CA VAL A 59 17.84 -7.66 1.15
C VAL A 59 17.22 -8.98 0.68
N SER A 60 17.92 -9.71 -0.21
CA SER A 60 17.48 -11.03 -0.68
C SER A 60 17.29 -12.01 0.49
N GLN A 61 18.25 -12.08 1.41
CA GLN A 61 18.16 -12.92 2.61
C GLN A 61 17.01 -12.47 3.53
N TRP A 62 16.87 -11.17 3.74
CA TRP A 62 15.77 -10.62 4.53
C TRP A 62 14.40 -10.96 3.94
N LEU A 63 14.20 -10.77 2.63
CA LEU A 63 12.95 -11.11 1.94
C LEU A 63 12.60 -12.60 2.06
N GLN A 64 13.59 -13.49 2.03
CA GLN A 64 13.37 -14.93 2.21
C GLN A 64 12.95 -15.29 3.64
N GLN A 65 13.43 -14.55 4.64
CA GLN A 65 13.14 -14.79 6.06
C GLN A 65 11.80 -14.22 6.52
N LEU A 66 11.23 -13.26 5.78
CA LEU A 66 9.92 -12.68 6.13
C LEU A 66 8.83 -13.76 6.19
N PRO A 67 7.94 -13.72 7.18
CA PRO A 67 6.77 -14.61 7.23
C PRO A 67 5.83 -14.30 6.06
N LYS A 68 5.40 -15.34 5.34
CA LYS A 68 4.55 -15.22 4.15
C LYS A 68 3.09 -15.58 4.46
N PRO A 69 2.10 -14.94 3.83
CA PRO A 69 2.24 -13.77 2.96
C PRO A 69 2.53 -12.50 3.77
N VAL A 70 3.27 -11.56 3.15
CA VAL A 70 3.62 -10.28 3.75
C VAL A 70 3.22 -9.11 2.86
N ALA A 71 2.76 -8.02 3.48
CA ALA A 71 2.47 -6.75 2.84
C ALA A 71 3.68 -5.84 2.97
N LEU A 72 4.41 -5.62 1.89
CA LEU A 72 5.63 -4.82 1.87
C LEU A 72 5.36 -3.44 1.30
N PHE A 73 5.65 -2.42 2.09
CA PHE A 73 5.56 -1.01 1.74
C PHE A 73 6.96 -0.44 1.56
N CYS A 74 7.26 0.09 0.38
CA CYS A 74 8.53 0.74 0.08
C CYS A 74 8.43 2.25 0.24
N CYS A 75 9.55 2.88 0.57
CA CYS A 75 9.61 4.32 0.78
C CYS A 75 9.27 5.14 -0.48
N ASP A 76 9.55 4.61 -1.68
CA ASP A 76 9.17 5.18 -2.98
C ASP A 76 9.10 4.08 -4.07
N ASP A 77 8.80 4.47 -5.31
CA ASP A 77 8.64 3.55 -6.43
C ASP A 77 9.97 3.01 -6.97
N ALA A 78 11.07 3.76 -6.85
CA ALA A 78 12.40 3.28 -7.24
C ALA A 78 12.82 2.10 -6.34
N HIS A 79 12.64 2.24 -5.03
CA HIS A 79 12.92 1.17 -4.07
C HIS A 79 11.93 0.01 -4.20
N ALA A 80 10.67 0.29 -4.59
CA ALA A 80 9.72 -0.79 -4.90
C ALA A 80 10.14 -1.58 -6.14
N LEU A 81 10.67 -0.92 -7.18
CA LEU A 81 11.22 -1.59 -8.37
C LEU A 81 12.43 -2.45 -7.99
N PHE A 82 13.37 -1.93 -7.18
CA PHE A 82 14.51 -2.70 -6.67
C PHE A 82 14.07 -3.96 -5.91
N ILE A 83 13.04 -3.86 -5.05
CA ILE A 83 12.47 -5.03 -4.36
C ILE A 83 11.84 -6.02 -5.33
N SER A 84 11.07 -5.53 -6.32
CA SER A 84 10.46 -6.39 -7.35
C SER A 84 11.50 -7.19 -8.11
N GLU A 85 12.57 -6.54 -8.57
CA GLU A 85 13.69 -7.21 -9.24
C GLU A 85 14.38 -8.23 -8.33
N THR A 86 14.60 -7.89 -7.05
CA THR A 86 15.22 -8.80 -6.08
C THR A 86 14.34 -10.02 -5.82
N CYS A 87 13.02 -9.85 -5.73
CA CYS A 87 12.05 -10.94 -5.63
C CYS A 87 12.10 -11.85 -6.87
N LYS A 88 12.17 -11.26 -8.07
CA LYS A 88 12.30 -12.01 -9.33
C LYS A 88 13.57 -12.85 -9.38
N MET A 89 14.70 -12.28 -8.98
CA MET A 89 16.00 -12.99 -8.92
C MET A 89 16.01 -14.14 -7.92
N THR A 90 15.22 -14.04 -6.84
CA THR A 90 15.14 -15.04 -5.75
C THR A 90 13.94 -15.96 -5.87
N ASN A 91 13.16 -15.86 -6.95
CA ASN A 91 11.94 -16.61 -7.20
C ASN A 91 10.88 -16.47 -6.09
N ILE A 92 10.77 -15.28 -5.51
CA ILE A 92 9.69 -14.93 -4.58
C ILE A 92 8.53 -14.32 -5.38
N PRO A 93 7.36 -14.98 -5.44
CA PRO A 93 6.27 -14.49 -6.27
C PRO A 93 5.58 -13.25 -5.68
N ILE A 94 5.36 -12.25 -6.55
CA ILE A 94 4.55 -11.07 -6.29
C ILE A 94 3.28 -11.19 -7.16
N PRO A 95 2.08 -11.07 -6.59
CA PRO A 95 1.73 -10.71 -5.21
C PRO A 95 1.55 -11.90 -4.24
N GLU A 96 1.81 -13.14 -4.63
CA GLU A 96 1.39 -14.34 -3.89
C GLU A 96 2.06 -14.47 -2.53
N GLU A 97 3.34 -14.19 -2.42
CA GLU A 97 4.09 -14.22 -1.16
C GLU A 97 4.35 -12.82 -0.61
N ILE A 98 4.62 -11.85 -1.49
CA ILE A 98 4.86 -10.46 -1.13
C ILE A 98 3.91 -9.57 -1.94
N ALA A 99 2.95 -8.93 -1.27
CA ALA A 99 2.18 -7.85 -1.87
C ALA A 99 2.96 -6.54 -1.73
N LEU A 100 3.32 -5.91 -2.86
CA LEU A 100 4.27 -4.80 -2.93
C LEU A 100 3.57 -3.48 -3.24
N LEU A 101 3.86 -2.44 -2.45
CA LEU A 101 3.30 -1.10 -2.60
C LEU A 101 4.42 -0.05 -2.57
N GLY A 102 4.44 0.83 -3.56
CA GLY A 102 5.32 2.00 -3.65
C GLY A 102 4.64 3.31 -3.25
N VAL A 103 5.34 4.41 -3.48
CA VAL A 103 4.86 5.79 -3.32
C VAL A 103 5.42 6.64 -4.44
N ASP A 104 4.70 7.66 -4.83
CA ASP A 104 4.90 8.74 -5.80
C ASP A 104 4.13 8.51 -7.12
N ASN A 105 3.72 7.30 -7.42
CA ASN A 105 3.03 6.88 -8.65
C ASN A 105 3.80 7.28 -9.93
N ASP A 106 5.12 7.01 -9.93
CA ASP A 106 5.93 7.14 -11.13
C ASP A 106 5.51 6.08 -12.16
N GLU A 107 4.81 6.53 -13.22
CA GLU A 107 4.25 5.62 -14.23
C GLU A 107 5.32 4.76 -14.91
N LEU A 108 6.52 5.32 -15.13
CA LEU A 108 7.59 4.59 -15.78
C LEU A 108 8.09 3.45 -14.88
N MET A 109 8.43 3.76 -13.63
CA MET A 109 8.95 2.77 -12.68
C MET A 109 7.90 1.72 -12.34
N CYS A 110 6.66 2.15 -12.12
CA CYS A 110 5.57 1.22 -11.79
C CYS A 110 5.24 0.26 -12.93
N ASN A 111 5.27 0.71 -14.20
CA ASN A 111 4.87 -0.10 -15.34
C ASN A 111 6.01 -0.92 -15.97
N ILE A 112 7.29 -0.57 -15.74
CA ILE A 112 8.43 -1.36 -16.22
C ILE A 112 8.63 -2.62 -15.36
N SER A 113 8.13 -2.62 -14.13
CA SER A 113 8.18 -3.77 -13.23
C SER A 113 7.27 -4.91 -13.73
N ASP A 114 7.67 -6.12 -13.43
CA ASP A 114 6.90 -7.33 -13.69
C ASP A 114 6.78 -8.17 -12.40
N PRO A 115 5.57 -8.18 -11.75
CA PRO A 115 4.32 -7.49 -12.15
C PRO A 115 4.36 -5.97 -11.94
N PRO A 116 3.49 -5.18 -12.62
CA PRO A 116 3.36 -3.74 -12.41
C PRO A 116 3.04 -3.37 -10.96
N ILE A 117 3.70 -2.30 -10.46
CA ILE A 117 3.68 -1.92 -9.04
C ILE A 117 2.52 -0.97 -8.74
N SER A 118 1.71 -1.34 -7.74
CA SER A 118 0.75 -0.42 -7.13
C SER A 118 1.48 0.65 -6.32
N SER A 119 1.00 1.88 -6.35
CA SER A 119 1.68 2.99 -5.71
C SER A 119 0.72 4.00 -5.09
N ILE A 120 1.16 4.69 -4.05
CA ILE A 120 0.44 5.80 -3.43
C ILE A 120 0.73 7.07 -4.23
N GLU A 121 -0.31 7.67 -4.79
CA GLU A 121 -0.24 8.96 -5.46
C GLU A 121 -0.28 10.10 -4.45
N LEU A 122 0.60 11.09 -4.63
CA LEU A 122 0.71 12.28 -3.78
C LEU A 122 0.19 13.53 -4.49
N GLU A 123 -0.29 14.53 -3.72
CA GLU A 123 -0.74 15.85 -4.22
C GLU A 123 0.45 16.74 -4.68
N VAL A 124 1.33 16.23 -5.54
CA VAL A 124 2.56 16.97 -5.94
C VAL A 124 2.27 18.25 -6.70
N GLU A 125 1.25 18.27 -7.58
CA GLU A 125 0.88 19.47 -8.34
C GLU A 125 0.41 20.60 -7.42
N ARG A 126 -0.47 20.27 -6.47
CA ARG A 126 -0.97 21.23 -5.49
C ARG A 126 0.15 21.70 -4.55
N GLY A 127 1.03 20.78 -4.15
CA GLY A 127 2.23 21.06 -3.36
C GLY A 127 3.14 22.05 -4.10
N GLY A 128 3.47 21.77 -5.36
CA GLY A 128 4.30 22.61 -6.21
C GLY A 128 3.72 24.02 -6.40
N TYR A 129 2.40 24.13 -6.64
CA TYR A 129 1.71 25.42 -6.72
C TYR A 129 1.82 26.21 -5.41
N SER A 130 1.62 25.54 -4.27
CA SER A 130 1.70 26.17 -2.94
C SER A 130 3.11 26.67 -2.63
N ILE A 131 4.14 25.87 -2.99
CA ILE A 131 5.55 26.27 -2.88
C ILE A 131 5.84 27.48 -3.75
N GLY A 132 5.44 27.47 -5.02
CA GLY A 132 5.65 28.60 -5.94
C GLY A 132 5.00 29.89 -5.43
N ARG A 133 3.77 29.81 -4.91
CA ARG A 133 3.07 30.95 -4.29
C ARG A 133 3.83 31.47 -3.07
N LEU A 134 4.30 30.59 -2.20
CA LEU A 134 5.05 30.97 -1.01
C LEU A 134 6.36 31.67 -1.35
N ILE A 135 7.14 31.15 -2.31
CA ILE A 135 8.37 31.77 -2.80
C ILE A 135 8.08 33.18 -3.34
N HIS A 136 7.02 33.32 -4.15
CA HIS A 136 6.60 34.63 -4.69
C HIS A 136 6.29 35.65 -3.58
N GLN A 137 5.56 35.23 -2.55
CA GLN A 137 5.24 36.07 -1.38
C GLN A 137 6.49 36.48 -0.58
N GLN A 138 7.45 35.56 -0.39
CA GLN A 138 8.72 35.85 0.27
C GLN A 138 9.58 36.84 -0.53
N ILE A 139 9.65 36.69 -1.85
CA ILE A 139 10.37 37.64 -2.73
C ILE A 139 9.77 39.06 -2.59
N LYS A 140 8.45 39.17 -2.50
CA LYS A 140 7.76 40.44 -2.29
C LYS A 140 7.82 40.97 -0.86
N LYS A 141 8.43 40.24 0.06
CA LYS A 141 8.46 40.54 1.51
C LYS A 141 7.07 40.69 2.14
N GLU A 142 6.08 40.02 1.57
CA GLU A 142 4.70 39.97 2.09
C GLU A 142 4.57 38.96 3.22
N HIS A 143 5.52 38.01 3.33
CA HIS A 143 5.61 37.02 4.40
C HIS A 143 7.05 36.80 4.86
N GLU A 144 7.26 36.86 6.19
CA GLU A 144 8.52 36.51 6.85
C GLU A 144 8.27 35.25 7.71
N GLY A 145 9.19 34.27 7.66
CA GLY A 145 9.14 33.06 8.47
C GLY A 145 9.31 31.74 7.71
N THR A 146 9.31 30.65 8.47
CA THR A 146 9.34 29.29 7.94
C THR A 146 7.92 28.73 7.84
N PHE A 147 7.59 28.13 6.70
CA PHE A 147 6.28 27.52 6.46
C PHE A 147 6.47 26.06 6.07
N ASN A 148 5.67 25.18 6.66
CA ASN A 148 5.61 23.79 6.28
C ASN A 148 4.47 23.60 5.26
N ILE A 149 4.82 23.09 4.09
CA ILE A 149 3.84 22.65 3.09
C ILE A 149 3.79 21.14 3.16
N VAL A 150 2.64 20.61 3.56
CA VAL A 150 2.41 19.17 3.64
C VAL A 150 1.82 18.70 2.31
N ILE A 151 2.46 17.70 1.70
CA ILE A 151 1.98 17.02 0.51
C ILE A 151 1.27 15.74 0.98
N ASN A 152 -0.05 15.67 0.77
CA ASN A 152 -0.85 14.56 1.24
C ASN A 152 -0.95 13.43 0.22
N PRO A 153 -1.16 12.18 0.67
CA PRO A 153 -1.54 11.09 -0.22
C PRO A 153 -2.99 11.29 -0.71
N ILE A 154 -3.22 11.10 -2.02
CA ILE A 154 -4.55 11.21 -2.66
C ILE A 154 -5.24 9.84 -2.63
N ARG A 155 -4.61 8.85 -3.25
CA ARG A 155 -5.16 7.51 -3.45
C ARG A 155 -4.05 6.48 -3.64
N ILE A 156 -4.44 5.22 -3.70
CA ILE A 156 -3.56 4.14 -4.16
C ILE A 156 -3.97 3.80 -5.60
N GLU A 157 -3.02 3.97 -6.53
CA GLU A 157 -3.17 3.48 -7.89
C GLU A 157 -2.89 1.99 -7.90
N LEU A 158 -3.94 1.21 -8.15
CA LEU A 158 -3.89 -0.25 -8.07
C LEU A 158 -3.31 -0.85 -9.34
N ARG A 159 -2.34 -1.76 -9.16
CA ARG A 159 -1.76 -2.59 -10.21
C ARG A 159 -1.59 -4.02 -9.67
N GLN A 160 -0.98 -4.91 -10.44
CA GLN A 160 -0.93 -6.35 -10.13
C GLN A 160 -0.17 -6.68 -8.84
N SER A 161 0.82 -5.87 -8.43
CA SER A 161 1.66 -6.17 -7.26
C SER A 161 0.91 -6.23 -5.92
N THR A 162 -0.35 -5.77 -5.87
CA THR A 162 -1.20 -5.83 -4.67
C THR A 162 -2.55 -6.51 -4.91
N GLU A 163 -2.74 -7.21 -6.03
CA GLU A 163 -4.04 -7.85 -6.35
C GLU A 163 -4.41 -9.00 -5.41
N LYS A 164 -3.49 -9.46 -4.59
CA LYS A 164 -3.77 -10.54 -3.65
C LYS A 164 -4.55 -10.04 -2.43
N HIS A 165 -5.58 -10.83 -2.11
CA HIS A 165 -6.30 -10.76 -0.85
C HIS A 165 -6.03 -12.04 -0.05
N ASN A 166 -5.70 -11.92 1.22
CA ASN A 166 -5.49 -13.08 2.11
C ASN A 166 -6.83 -13.59 2.69
N ILE A 167 -7.85 -13.64 1.85
CA ILE A 167 -9.21 -14.13 2.17
C ILE A 167 -9.33 -15.57 1.74
N LYS A 168 -9.59 -16.48 2.70
CA LYS A 168 -9.65 -17.93 2.45
C LYS A 168 -10.95 -18.39 1.80
N ASP A 169 -12.08 -17.71 2.08
CA ASP A 169 -13.38 -18.08 1.51
C ASP A 169 -13.51 -17.51 0.09
N PRO A 170 -13.64 -18.34 -0.95
CA PRO A 170 -13.65 -17.89 -2.35
C PRO A 170 -14.84 -16.99 -2.67
N TYR A 171 -16.01 -17.24 -2.07
CA TYR A 171 -17.19 -16.41 -2.30
C TYR A 171 -17.04 -15.03 -1.67
N ILE A 172 -16.41 -14.95 -0.49
CA ILE A 172 -16.13 -13.67 0.13
C ILE A 172 -15.06 -12.90 -0.64
N LEU A 173 -14.04 -13.60 -1.15
CA LEU A 173 -13.03 -13.01 -2.02
C LEU A 173 -13.65 -12.41 -3.29
N GLU A 174 -14.56 -13.13 -3.94
CA GLU A 174 -15.27 -12.68 -5.14
C GLU A 174 -16.08 -11.40 -4.87
N VAL A 175 -16.81 -11.36 -3.74
CA VAL A 175 -17.56 -10.16 -3.32
C VAL A 175 -16.65 -8.99 -3.04
N VAL A 176 -15.55 -9.20 -2.34
CA VAL A 176 -14.60 -8.13 -2.03
C VAL A 176 -14.03 -7.52 -3.31
N LYS A 177 -13.59 -8.34 -4.26
CA LYS A 177 -13.14 -7.89 -5.58
C LYS A 177 -14.23 -7.13 -6.33
N TYR A 178 -15.48 -7.60 -6.26
CA TYR A 178 -16.61 -6.91 -6.88
C TYR A 178 -16.84 -5.53 -6.25
N ILE A 179 -16.84 -5.42 -4.90
CA ILE A 179 -16.97 -4.14 -4.21
C ILE A 179 -15.85 -3.18 -4.61
N GLU A 180 -14.61 -3.64 -4.64
CA GLU A 180 -13.44 -2.80 -5.00
C GLU A 180 -13.49 -2.32 -6.46
N SER A 181 -13.97 -3.16 -7.39
CA SER A 181 -14.11 -2.78 -8.79
C SER A 181 -15.29 -1.83 -9.09
N HIS A 182 -16.24 -1.72 -8.15
CA HIS A 182 -17.45 -0.88 -8.28
C HIS A 182 -17.50 0.21 -7.20
N TYR A 183 -16.34 0.61 -6.68
CA TYR A 183 -16.26 1.66 -5.66
C TYR A 183 -16.87 2.96 -6.15
N GLY A 184 -17.79 3.54 -5.35
CA GLY A 184 -18.51 4.77 -5.71
C GLY A 184 -19.82 4.54 -6.48
N SER A 185 -20.23 3.29 -6.74
CA SER A 185 -21.57 2.95 -7.25
C SER A 185 -22.51 2.54 -6.14
N ASP A 186 -23.83 2.65 -6.37
CA ASP A 186 -24.86 2.21 -5.41
C ASP A 186 -24.85 0.67 -5.33
N LEU A 187 -24.06 0.12 -4.43
CA LEU A 187 -23.97 -1.31 -4.18
C LEU A 187 -25.10 -1.75 -3.23
N THR A 188 -25.91 -2.71 -3.68
CA THR A 188 -26.95 -3.35 -2.86
C THR A 188 -26.50 -4.77 -2.46
N ILE A 189 -27.03 -5.27 -1.33
CA ILE A 189 -26.75 -6.67 -0.91
C ILE A 189 -27.25 -7.65 -1.97
N GLU A 190 -28.34 -7.34 -2.64
CA GLU A 190 -28.91 -8.12 -3.73
C GLU A 190 -27.96 -8.23 -4.92
N SER A 191 -27.30 -7.12 -5.30
CA SER A 191 -26.30 -7.13 -6.39
C SER A 191 -25.05 -7.94 -6.02
N LEU A 192 -24.65 -7.91 -4.75
CA LEU A 192 -23.52 -8.70 -4.24
C LEU A 192 -23.82 -10.20 -4.21
N LEU A 193 -25.06 -10.58 -3.98
CA LEU A 193 -25.50 -11.97 -3.92
C LEU A 193 -25.90 -12.57 -5.28
N ALA A 194 -26.04 -11.74 -6.33
CA ALA A 194 -26.55 -12.19 -7.63
C ALA A 194 -25.76 -13.35 -8.25
N ASN A 195 -24.46 -13.42 -7.98
CA ASN A 195 -23.55 -14.40 -8.54
C ASN A 195 -23.01 -15.42 -7.53
N ILE A 196 -23.50 -15.41 -6.27
CA ILE A 196 -22.98 -16.27 -5.22
C ILE A 196 -24.08 -17.20 -4.70
N PRO A 197 -23.82 -18.52 -4.57
CA PRO A 197 -24.82 -19.49 -4.10
C PRO A 197 -24.96 -19.47 -2.56
N LEU A 198 -25.14 -18.28 -1.98
CA LEU A 198 -25.30 -18.10 -0.54
C LEU A 198 -26.61 -17.38 -0.23
N SER A 199 -27.31 -17.81 0.83
CA SER A 199 -28.39 -17.01 1.40
C SER A 199 -27.82 -15.74 2.07
N ARG A 200 -28.60 -14.66 2.10
CA ARG A 200 -28.21 -13.38 2.73
C ARG A 200 -27.64 -13.57 4.13
N ARG A 201 -28.33 -14.33 4.98
CA ARG A 201 -27.89 -14.58 6.37
C ARG A 201 -26.54 -15.29 6.42
N ASN A 202 -26.33 -16.31 5.57
CA ASN A 202 -25.07 -17.07 5.54
C ASN A 202 -23.93 -16.21 5.00
N PHE A 203 -24.19 -15.38 4.00
CA PHE A 203 -23.26 -14.41 3.46
C PHE A 203 -22.79 -13.40 4.52
N GLU A 204 -23.73 -12.73 5.21
CA GLU A 204 -23.41 -11.74 6.26
C GLU A 204 -22.55 -12.36 7.39
N VAL A 205 -22.89 -13.59 7.81
CA VAL A 205 -22.10 -14.32 8.82
C VAL A 205 -20.70 -14.66 8.31
N LYS A 206 -20.57 -15.21 7.09
CA LYS A 206 -19.28 -15.55 6.50
C LYS A 206 -18.42 -14.31 6.26
N PHE A 207 -19.01 -13.22 5.76
CA PHE A 207 -18.35 -11.94 5.54
C PHE A 207 -17.80 -11.38 6.84
N LYS A 208 -18.62 -11.33 7.89
CA LYS A 208 -18.19 -10.89 9.22
C LYS A 208 -17.09 -11.75 9.81
N ASN A 209 -17.17 -13.07 9.64
CA ASN A 209 -16.13 -13.99 10.14
C ASN A 209 -14.81 -13.87 9.35
N ALA A 210 -14.89 -13.62 8.05
CA ALA A 210 -13.70 -13.49 7.20
C ALA A 210 -13.00 -12.14 7.37
N LEU A 211 -13.76 -11.04 7.53
CA LEU A 211 -13.24 -9.67 7.47
C LEU A 211 -13.35 -8.91 8.82
N ASN A 212 -13.98 -9.53 9.81
CA ASN A 212 -14.25 -8.93 11.12
C ASN A 212 -15.00 -7.59 11.07
N THR A 213 -15.76 -7.37 9.99
CA THR A 213 -16.57 -6.16 9.74
C THR A 213 -17.85 -6.53 9.02
N SER A 214 -18.86 -5.65 9.04
CA SER A 214 -20.08 -5.85 8.26
C SER A 214 -19.86 -5.45 6.79
N VAL A 215 -20.66 -6.01 5.88
CA VAL A 215 -20.65 -5.63 4.45
C VAL A 215 -20.84 -4.14 4.27
N TYR A 216 -21.81 -3.55 4.99
CA TYR A 216 -22.09 -2.13 4.94
C TYR A 216 -20.92 -1.25 5.38
N GLN A 217 -20.21 -1.63 6.44
CA GLN A 217 -19.02 -0.89 6.91
C GLN A 217 -17.81 -1.06 5.98
N TYR A 218 -17.77 -2.15 5.22
CA TYR A 218 -16.68 -2.41 4.27
C TYR A 218 -16.88 -1.63 2.96
N SER A 219 -18.12 -1.43 2.52
CA SER A 219 -18.48 -0.74 1.27
C SER A 219 -18.53 0.80 1.38
N LEU A 220 -18.43 1.35 2.60
CA LEU A 220 -18.28 2.80 2.85
C LEU A 220 -16.80 3.23 2.75
#